data_bf7764d5e5986ad85e8de0f5849af0b2
#
_entry.id   bf7764d5e5986ad85e8de0f5849af0b2
#
_cell.length_a   1.000
_cell.length_b   1.000
_cell.length_c   1.000
_cell.angle_alpha   90.00
_cell.angle_beta   90.00
_cell.angle_gamma   90.00
#
_symmetry.space_group_name_H-M   'P 1'
#
loop_
_entity.id
_entity.type
_entity.pdbx_description
1 polymer ?
#
loop_
_entity_poly.entity_id
_entity_poly.type
_entity_poly.pdbx_seq_one_letter_code
_entity_poly.pdbx_strand_id
1 'polypeptide(L)'
;MKKYSRYAIYYAPPKESSLEEFGRYWFGWDPLNAKLINNKHRINYLKRFGIKNLINIDKNVLIAKKYGFHGTLIPPFKLNKNYSTNTLFKKTEEIAKKFKKFKFYKFKLKKINNFYAFVQNKKNNNINKLSNRLVRELFKFRSPLTKKEIDRRNPSKLSKLQLNILYKWGYPYIMSEFNFHMTLASEVTGNKLYLELKKIERNKEIILNEINNFDKIYIFGENQKGMFENLENFSLS
;
A
#
# COMPACT_ATOMS: atom_id res chain seq x y z
N MET A 1 8.80 21.94 10.42
CA MET A 1 8.36 20.80 9.56
C MET A 1 7.74 19.71 10.43
N LYS A 2 6.59 19.12 10.02
CA LYS A 2 6.03 17.95 10.70
C LYS A 2 7.06 16.81 10.69
N LYS A 3 7.32 16.22 11.86
CA LYS A 3 8.24 15.07 11.97
C LYS A 3 7.45 13.79 11.79
N TYR A 4 7.81 12.98 10.78
CA TYR A 4 7.21 11.68 10.53
C TYR A 4 8.09 10.58 11.13
N SER A 5 7.46 9.57 11.71
CA SER A 5 8.17 8.46 12.37
C SER A 5 8.72 7.43 11.38
N ARG A 6 7.99 7.20 10.28
CA ARG A 6 8.38 6.30 9.19
C ARG A 6 7.96 6.86 7.85
N TYR A 7 8.63 6.43 6.80
CA TYR A 7 8.36 6.74 5.40
C TYR A 7 8.08 5.46 4.64
N ALA A 8 7.29 5.54 3.57
CA ALA A 8 7.01 4.43 2.67
C ALA A 8 6.89 4.94 1.24
N ILE A 9 7.17 4.08 0.25
CA ILE A 9 6.94 4.39 -1.17
C ILE A 9 5.81 3.50 -1.67
N TYR A 10 4.74 4.14 -2.12
CA TYR A 10 3.52 3.48 -2.54
C TYR A 10 3.11 3.87 -3.96
N TYR A 11 2.35 3.02 -4.58
CA TYR A 11 1.34 3.41 -5.54
C TYR A 11 0.09 3.81 -4.76
N ALA A 12 -0.48 4.95 -5.06
CA ALA A 12 -1.84 5.31 -4.66
C ALA A 12 -2.69 5.52 -5.93
N PRO A 13 -3.97 5.13 -5.92
CA PRO A 13 -4.86 5.42 -7.05
C PRO A 13 -4.91 6.92 -7.32
N PRO A 14 -5.06 7.33 -8.59
CA PRO A 14 -5.19 8.74 -8.94
C PRO A 14 -6.31 9.42 -8.16
N LYS A 15 -6.06 10.65 -7.70
CA LYS A 15 -7.06 11.44 -6.99
C LYS A 15 -8.34 11.52 -7.82
N GLU A 16 -9.49 11.38 -7.17
CA GLU A 16 -10.84 11.42 -7.79
C GLU A 16 -11.15 10.25 -8.74
N SER A 17 -10.27 9.24 -8.83
CA SER A 17 -10.61 8.00 -9.54
C SER A 17 -11.58 7.15 -8.72
N SER A 18 -12.40 6.33 -9.40
CA SER A 18 -13.33 5.41 -8.75
C SER A 18 -12.64 4.48 -7.73
N LEU A 19 -11.38 4.10 -7.98
CA LEU A 19 -10.61 3.26 -7.04
C LEU A 19 -10.12 4.05 -5.83
N GLU A 20 -9.69 5.28 -6.00
CA GLU A 20 -9.31 6.16 -4.87
C GLU A 20 -10.54 6.41 -3.99
N GLU A 21 -11.65 6.78 -4.61
CA GLU A 21 -12.90 7.02 -3.92
C GLU A 21 -13.37 5.78 -3.17
N PHE A 22 -13.40 4.62 -3.81
CA PHE A 22 -13.68 3.35 -3.15
C PHE A 22 -12.75 3.12 -1.96
N GLY A 23 -11.45 3.29 -2.12
CA GLY A 23 -10.45 3.05 -1.09
C GLY A 23 -10.67 3.91 0.16
N ARG A 24 -10.89 5.22 -0.01
CA ARG A 24 -11.10 6.13 1.14
C ARG A 24 -12.39 5.85 1.90
N TYR A 25 -13.49 5.49 1.21
CA TYR A 25 -14.74 5.13 1.88
C TYR A 25 -14.69 3.73 2.51
N TRP A 26 -13.99 2.78 1.86
CA TRP A 26 -13.78 1.45 2.41
C TRP A 26 -13.02 1.48 3.73
N PHE A 27 -11.88 2.18 3.76
CA PHE A 27 -11.06 2.30 4.97
C PHE A 27 -11.55 3.37 5.95
N GLY A 28 -12.31 4.37 5.50
CA GLY A 28 -12.66 5.53 6.32
C GLY A 28 -11.46 6.45 6.61
N TRP A 29 -10.44 6.38 5.78
CA TRP A 29 -9.24 7.22 5.81
C TRP A 29 -8.85 7.64 4.40
N ASP A 30 -8.70 8.94 4.21
CA ASP A 30 -8.20 9.55 2.99
C ASP A 30 -6.74 9.97 3.21
N PRO A 31 -5.78 9.16 2.75
CA PRO A 31 -4.37 9.46 2.97
C PRO A 31 -3.85 10.59 2.08
N LEU A 32 -4.51 10.91 0.96
CA LEU A 32 -4.10 11.99 0.06
C LEU A 32 -4.41 13.36 0.64
N ASN A 33 -5.50 13.48 1.41
CA ASN A 33 -5.92 14.71 2.08
C ASN A 33 -5.73 14.64 3.62
N ALA A 34 -5.14 13.59 4.17
CA ALA A 34 -4.93 13.35 5.60
C ALA A 34 -6.21 13.50 6.45
N LYS A 35 -7.34 12.95 5.96
CA LYS A 35 -8.67 13.17 6.52
C LYS A 35 -9.40 11.87 6.86
N LEU A 36 -10.01 11.81 8.04
CA LEU A 36 -10.97 10.75 8.40
C LEU A 36 -12.30 10.98 7.66
N ILE A 37 -12.88 9.89 7.17
CA ILE A 37 -14.17 9.91 6.50
C ILE A 37 -15.27 9.50 7.49
N ASN A 38 -16.29 10.33 7.58
CA ASN A 38 -17.44 10.09 8.45
C ASN A 38 -18.20 8.82 8.04
N ASN A 39 -18.65 8.04 9.04
CA ASN A 39 -19.33 6.77 8.79
C ASN A 39 -20.65 6.91 8.01
N LYS A 40 -21.40 8.01 8.19
CA LYS A 40 -22.61 8.29 7.40
C LYS A 40 -22.26 8.39 5.91
N HIS A 41 -21.21 9.13 5.55
CA HIS A 41 -20.74 9.25 4.18
C HIS A 41 -20.23 7.91 3.64
N ARG A 42 -19.49 7.15 4.46
CA ARG A 42 -19.00 5.80 4.09
C ARG A 42 -20.16 4.87 3.74
N ILE A 43 -21.19 4.79 4.59
CA ILE A 43 -22.36 3.95 4.36
C ILE A 43 -23.10 4.39 3.09
N ASN A 44 -23.33 5.68 2.91
CA ASN A 44 -24.02 6.21 1.73
C ASN A 44 -23.29 5.83 0.44
N TYR A 45 -21.97 5.94 0.42
CA TYR A 45 -21.17 5.52 -0.74
C TYR A 45 -21.21 4.01 -0.95
N LEU A 46 -20.98 3.21 0.08
CA LEU A 46 -20.86 1.77 -0.01
C LEU A 46 -22.20 1.04 -0.26
N LYS A 47 -23.34 1.69 0.00
CA LYS A 47 -24.68 1.19 -0.35
C LYS A 47 -24.80 0.89 -1.85
N ARG A 48 -24.12 1.63 -2.72
CA ARG A 48 -24.11 1.38 -4.19
C ARG A 48 -23.55 0.00 -4.56
N PHE A 49 -22.76 -0.60 -3.68
CA PHE A 49 -22.22 -1.96 -3.79
C PHE A 49 -23.01 -2.99 -2.96
N GLY A 50 -24.17 -2.61 -2.40
CA GLY A 50 -25.02 -3.47 -1.58
C GLY A 50 -24.52 -3.64 -0.13
N ILE A 51 -23.59 -2.78 0.34
CA ILE A 51 -23.08 -2.80 1.71
C ILE A 51 -23.97 -1.91 2.58
N LYS A 52 -24.60 -2.50 3.61
CA LYS A 52 -25.60 -1.82 4.44
C LYS A 52 -25.04 -1.32 5.77
N ASN A 53 -23.93 -1.87 6.27
CA ASN A 53 -23.28 -1.45 7.51
C ASN A 53 -21.76 -1.68 7.44
N LEU A 54 -21.03 -1.09 8.39
CA LEU A 54 -19.57 -1.09 8.41
C LEU A 54 -18.97 -2.11 9.40
N ILE A 55 -19.76 -2.81 10.20
CA ILE A 55 -19.28 -3.62 11.33
C ILE A 55 -18.24 -4.65 10.87
N ASN A 56 -18.56 -5.41 9.82
CA ASN A 56 -17.65 -6.44 9.31
C ASN A 56 -16.43 -5.85 8.61
N ILE A 57 -16.58 -4.70 7.98
CA ILE A 57 -15.49 -4.00 7.30
C ILE A 57 -14.52 -3.45 8.35
N ASP A 58 -15.00 -2.64 9.28
CA ASP A 58 -14.17 -1.91 10.25
C ASP A 58 -13.35 -2.86 11.13
N LYS A 59 -13.93 -3.99 11.54
CA LYS A 59 -13.22 -5.02 12.29
C LYS A 59 -12.01 -5.59 11.52
N ASN A 60 -12.13 -5.76 10.21
CA ASN A 60 -11.14 -6.43 9.38
C ASN A 60 -10.18 -5.47 8.65
N VAL A 61 -10.46 -4.15 8.66
CA VAL A 61 -9.57 -3.15 8.06
C VAL A 61 -8.74 -2.38 9.10
N LEU A 62 -8.92 -2.63 10.39
CA LEU A 62 -8.34 -1.83 11.48
C LEU A 62 -6.84 -1.59 11.32
N ILE A 63 -6.08 -2.63 10.99
CA ILE A 63 -4.63 -2.53 10.78
C ILE A 63 -4.31 -1.84 9.45
N ALA A 64 -5.02 -2.20 8.37
CA ALA A 64 -4.77 -1.69 7.04
C ALA A 64 -5.17 -0.21 6.89
N LYS A 65 -6.24 0.21 7.58
CA LYS A 65 -6.78 1.57 7.58
C LYS A 65 -5.70 2.64 7.78
N LYS A 66 -4.77 2.43 8.69
CA LYS A 66 -3.72 3.41 9.01
C LYS A 66 -2.79 3.74 7.84
N TYR A 67 -2.67 2.83 6.88
CA TYR A 67 -1.84 3.04 5.68
C TYR A 67 -2.61 3.68 4.52
N GLY A 68 -3.95 3.73 4.60
CA GLY A 68 -4.81 4.07 3.48
C GLY A 68 -4.83 2.99 2.38
N PHE A 69 -5.59 3.24 1.32
CA PHE A 69 -5.64 2.31 0.19
C PHE A 69 -4.47 2.55 -0.75
N HIS A 70 -3.61 1.56 -0.91
CA HIS A 70 -2.35 1.67 -1.64
C HIS A 70 -1.83 0.32 -2.15
N GLY A 71 -0.84 0.37 -3.06
CA GLY A 71 0.03 -0.75 -3.41
C GLY A 71 1.46 -0.46 -2.96
N THR A 72 2.05 -1.32 -2.15
CA THR A 72 3.41 -1.11 -1.60
C THR A 72 4.48 -1.32 -2.66
N LEU A 73 5.41 -0.37 -2.80
CA LEU A 73 6.67 -0.49 -3.55
C LEU A 73 7.87 -0.63 -2.60
N ILE A 74 7.91 0.20 -1.55
CA ILE A 74 8.81 0.07 -0.40
C ILE A 74 7.97 0.13 0.87
N PRO A 75 8.07 -0.90 1.74
CA PRO A 75 7.35 -0.91 3.02
C PRO A 75 7.88 0.16 3.97
N PRO A 76 7.10 0.51 5.02
CA PRO A 76 7.48 1.53 5.99
C PRO A 76 8.86 1.32 6.61
N PHE A 77 9.68 2.38 6.62
CA PHE A 77 11.02 2.41 7.20
C PHE A 77 11.28 3.71 7.95
N LYS A 78 12.18 3.69 8.93
CA LYS A 78 12.70 4.88 9.60
C LYS A 78 13.79 5.51 8.74
N LEU A 79 13.73 6.84 8.58
CA LEU A 79 14.77 7.56 7.85
C LEU A 79 16.06 7.53 8.67
N ASN A 80 17.17 7.21 8.02
CA ASN A 80 18.51 7.27 8.63
C ASN A 80 18.84 8.74 8.93
N LYS A 81 19.33 9.00 10.15
CA LYS A 81 19.64 10.34 10.67
C LYS A 81 20.60 11.16 9.81
N ASN A 82 21.40 10.49 8.99
CA ASN A 82 22.35 11.13 8.07
C ASN A 82 21.70 11.71 6.81
N TYR A 83 20.40 11.51 6.61
CA TYR A 83 19.68 11.99 5.45
C TYR A 83 18.46 12.83 5.84
N SER A 84 18.19 13.86 5.07
CA SER A 84 16.99 14.67 5.20
C SER A 84 15.82 14.10 4.37
N THR A 85 14.61 14.49 4.73
CA THR A 85 13.41 14.20 3.93
C THR A 85 13.54 14.73 2.50
N ASN A 86 14.10 15.95 2.34
CA ASN A 86 14.30 16.54 1.00
C ASN A 86 15.25 15.71 0.14
N THR A 87 16.31 15.13 0.73
CA THR A 87 17.23 14.26 0.00
C THR A 87 16.54 12.96 -0.43
N LEU A 88 15.68 12.40 0.44
CA LEU A 88 14.84 11.24 0.10
C LEU A 88 13.90 11.57 -1.07
N PHE A 89 13.24 12.74 -1.05
CA PHE A 89 12.31 13.18 -2.09
C PHE A 89 13.03 13.34 -3.43
N LYS A 90 14.11 14.12 -3.48
CA LYS A 90 14.92 14.29 -4.69
C LYS A 90 15.37 12.96 -5.28
N LYS A 91 15.87 12.04 -4.43
CA LYS A 91 16.32 10.74 -4.92
C LYS A 91 15.17 9.87 -5.44
N THR A 92 14.01 9.93 -4.83
CA THR A 92 12.82 9.20 -5.29
C THR A 92 12.33 9.76 -6.63
N GLU A 93 12.34 11.08 -6.81
CA GLU A 93 12.01 11.75 -8.08
C GLU A 93 12.97 11.34 -9.21
N GLU A 94 14.28 11.36 -8.94
CA GLU A 94 15.30 10.92 -9.91
C GLU A 94 15.07 9.48 -10.39
N ILE A 95 14.62 8.60 -9.48
CA ILE A 95 14.31 7.22 -9.84
C ILE A 95 13.02 7.17 -10.66
N ALA A 96 11.97 7.90 -10.27
CA ALA A 96 10.71 7.94 -11.00
C ALA A 96 10.90 8.36 -12.46
N LYS A 97 11.66 9.43 -12.70
CA LYS A 97 11.99 9.96 -14.04
C LYS A 97 12.73 8.96 -14.95
N LYS A 98 13.31 7.89 -14.41
CA LYS A 98 13.98 6.84 -15.19
C LYS A 98 13.03 5.76 -15.72
N PHE A 99 11.77 5.78 -15.32
CA PHE A 99 10.78 4.80 -15.73
C PHE A 99 9.70 5.47 -16.57
N LYS A 100 9.39 4.86 -17.70
CA LYS A 100 8.20 5.25 -18.50
C LYS A 100 6.93 4.74 -17.82
N LYS A 101 5.83 5.45 -18.03
CA LYS A 101 4.49 4.98 -17.67
C LYS A 101 4.21 3.63 -18.31
N PHE A 102 3.50 2.76 -17.61
CA PHE A 102 3.16 1.43 -18.12
C PHE A 102 1.77 1.01 -17.68
N LYS A 103 1.17 0.07 -18.42
CA LYS A 103 -0.18 -0.42 -18.13
C LYS A 103 -0.19 -1.41 -16.97
N PHE A 104 -1.25 -1.34 -16.18
CA PHE A 104 -1.63 -2.43 -15.30
C PHE A 104 -2.21 -3.60 -16.11
N TYR A 105 -2.06 -4.79 -15.58
CA TYR A 105 -2.88 -5.91 -16.00
C TYR A 105 -4.19 -5.94 -15.22
N LYS A 106 -5.20 -6.67 -15.73
CA LYS A 106 -6.50 -6.82 -15.05
C LYS A 106 -6.31 -7.28 -13.61
N PHE A 107 -7.04 -6.63 -12.71
CA PHE A 107 -7.06 -6.98 -11.31
C PHE A 107 -8.13 -8.03 -11.01
N LYS A 108 -7.87 -8.84 -9.98
CA LYS A 108 -8.83 -9.76 -9.38
C LYS A 108 -8.73 -9.70 -7.87
N LEU A 109 -9.83 -9.99 -7.20
CA LEU A 109 -9.83 -10.19 -5.77
C LEU A 109 -9.19 -11.55 -5.46
N LYS A 110 -8.25 -11.57 -4.49
CA LYS A 110 -7.58 -12.79 -4.05
C LYS A 110 -7.40 -12.80 -2.54
N LYS A 111 -7.62 -13.98 -1.93
CA LYS A 111 -7.18 -14.26 -0.57
C LYS A 111 -5.71 -14.67 -0.60
N ILE A 112 -4.89 -14.00 0.21
CA ILE A 112 -3.46 -14.28 0.39
C ILE A 112 -3.26 -14.53 1.88
N ASN A 113 -3.02 -15.80 2.26
CA ASN A 113 -2.96 -16.20 3.66
C ASN A 113 -4.19 -15.69 4.45
N ASN A 114 -3.99 -14.74 5.38
CA ASN A 114 -5.04 -14.21 6.26
C ASN A 114 -5.61 -12.86 5.79
N PHE A 115 -5.30 -12.38 4.59
CA PHE A 115 -5.79 -11.10 4.09
C PHE A 115 -6.38 -11.21 2.68
N TYR A 116 -7.19 -10.22 2.29
CA TYR A 116 -7.72 -10.07 0.94
C TYR A 116 -7.15 -8.83 0.27
N ALA A 117 -6.88 -8.95 -1.02
CA ALA A 117 -6.32 -7.87 -1.82
C ALA A 117 -6.76 -7.93 -3.28
N PHE A 118 -6.73 -6.79 -3.96
CA PHE A 118 -6.66 -6.77 -5.41
C PHE A 118 -5.24 -7.10 -5.86
N VAL A 119 -5.12 -8.11 -6.72
CA VAL A 119 -3.87 -8.53 -7.36
C VAL A 119 -4.04 -8.53 -8.86
N GLN A 120 -2.98 -8.27 -9.62
CA GLN A 120 -3.02 -8.43 -11.06
C GLN A 120 -3.13 -9.92 -11.44
N ASN A 121 -3.78 -10.22 -12.54
CA ASN A 121 -3.98 -11.60 -13.01
C ASN A 121 -2.67 -12.27 -13.45
N LYS A 122 -1.64 -11.48 -13.78
CA LYS A 122 -0.28 -11.94 -14.07
C LYS A 122 0.77 -10.98 -13.49
N LYS A 123 1.99 -11.47 -13.35
CA LYS A 123 3.11 -10.69 -12.80
C LYS A 123 3.46 -9.52 -13.73
N ASN A 124 3.55 -8.32 -13.17
CA ASN A 124 3.94 -7.12 -13.92
C ASN A 124 5.43 -6.83 -13.70
N ASN A 125 6.23 -7.15 -14.72
CA ASN A 125 7.68 -6.99 -14.65
C ASN A 125 8.11 -5.52 -14.49
N ASN A 126 7.34 -4.55 -14.98
CA ASN A 126 7.68 -3.13 -14.83
C ASN A 126 7.55 -2.68 -13.39
N ILE A 127 6.47 -3.10 -12.68
CA ILE A 127 6.33 -2.81 -11.24
C ILE A 127 7.47 -3.46 -10.45
N ASN A 128 7.83 -4.70 -10.79
CA ASN A 128 8.92 -5.40 -10.10
C ASN A 128 10.28 -4.72 -10.33
N LYS A 129 10.57 -4.29 -11.56
CA LYS A 129 11.79 -3.53 -11.89
C LYS A 129 11.83 -2.21 -11.11
N LEU A 130 10.70 -1.47 -11.07
CA LEU A 130 10.59 -0.22 -10.34
C LEU A 130 10.79 -0.43 -8.83
N SER A 131 10.08 -1.38 -8.22
CA SER A 131 10.23 -1.69 -6.79
C SER A 131 11.66 -2.10 -6.45
N ASN A 132 12.26 -2.99 -7.24
CA ASN A 132 13.64 -3.43 -7.02
C ASN A 132 14.65 -2.27 -7.16
N ARG A 133 14.45 -1.35 -8.08
CA ARG A 133 15.29 -0.17 -8.26
C ARG A 133 15.17 0.77 -7.07
N LEU A 134 13.93 1.06 -6.65
CA LEU A 134 13.65 1.87 -5.47
C LEU A 134 14.31 1.27 -4.21
N VAL A 135 14.14 -0.03 -3.97
CA VAL A 135 14.77 -0.71 -2.82
C VAL A 135 16.28 -0.54 -2.84
N ARG A 136 16.94 -0.79 -3.97
CA ARG A 136 18.41 -0.71 -4.07
C ARG A 136 18.94 0.71 -3.88
N GLU A 137 18.36 1.69 -4.56
CA GLU A 137 18.86 3.07 -4.53
C GLU A 137 18.48 3.82 -3.25
N LEU A 138 17.34 3.45 -2.62
CA LEU A 138 16.91 4.08 -1.37
C LEU A 138 17.33 3.32 -0.11
N PHE A 139 18.04 2.20 -0.24
CA PHE A 139 18.48 1.39 0.91
C PHE A 139 19.26 2.20 1.94
N LYS A 140 20.19 3.05 1.50
CA LYS A 140 21.02 3.90 2.38
C LYS A 140 20.22 4.91 3.22
N PHE A 141 19.01 5.28 2.75
CA PHE A 141 18.10 6.18 3.47
C PHE A 141 17.39 5.51 4.64
N ARG A 142 17.44 4.20 4.71
CA ARG A 142 16.82 3.43 5.77
C ARG A 142 17.73 3.31 6.97
N SER A 143 17.21 3.57 8.18
CA SER A 143 17.88 3.19 9.43
C SER A 143 17.99 1.66 9.54
N PRO A 144 19.08 1.12 10.12
CA PRO A 144 19.16 -0.29 10.46
C PRO A 144 17.95 -0.75 11.30
N LEU A 145 17.55 -2.00 11.13
CA LEU A 145 16.49 -2.58 11.96
C LEU A 145 16.97 -2.80 13.38
N THR A 146 16.12 -2.48 14.34
CA THR A 146 16.30 -2.93 15.72
C THR A 146 15.93 -4.41 15.87
N LYS A 147 16.44 -5.08 16.90
CA LYS A 147 16.06 -6.47 17.24
C LYS A 147 14.52 -6.62 17.31
N LYS A 148 13.83 -5.70 17.98
CA LYS A 148 12.35 -5.67 18.09
C LYS A 148 11.65 -5.61 16.72
N GLU A 149 12.22 -4.89 15.76
CA GLU A 149 11.67 -4.80 14.40
C GLU A 149 11.90 -6.09 13.61
N ILE A 150 13.02 -6.78 13.84
CA ILE A 150 13.30 -8.11 13.27
C ILE A 150 12.34 -9.15 13.89
N ASP A 151 12.21 -9.21 15.21
CA ASP A 151 11.38 -10.17 15.91
C ASP A 151 9.90 -10.09 15.49
N ARG A 152 9.38 -8.87 15.22
CA ARG A 152 8.03 -8.64 14.68
C ARG A 152 7.80 -9.28 13.31
N ARG A 153 8.83 -9.67 12.58
CA ARG A 153 8.73 -10.37 11.29
C ARG A 153 8.63 -11.87 11.44
N ASN A 154 8.62 -12.38 12.68
CA ASN A 154 8.58 -13.81 12.99
C ASN A 154 9.63 -14.60 12.17
N PRO A 155 10.93 -14.36 12.38
CA PRO A 155 12.00 -14.96 11.59
C PRO A 155 11.92 -16.48 11.47
N SER A 156 11.46 -17.16 12.50
CA SER A 156 11.27 -18.62 12.52
C SER A 156 10.24 -19.15 11.53
N LYS A 157 9.34 -18.29 11.03
CA LYS A 157 8.31 -18.63 10.03
C LYS A 157 8.71 -18.26 8.60
N LEU A 158 9.89 -17.66 8.42
CA LEU A 158 10.39 -17.23 7.11
C LEU A 158 11.22 -18.34 6.46
N SER A 159 11.14 -18.45 5.13
CA SER A 159 12.06 -19.29 4.37
C SER A 159 13.50 -18.76 4.48
N LYS A 160 14.50 -19.60 4.18
CA LYS A 160 15.91 -19.20 4.14
C LYS A 160 16.14 -17.99 3.21
N LEU A 161 15.47 -17.96 2.06
CA LEU A 161 15.53 -16.84 1.12
C LEU A 161 14.95 -15.54 1.74
N GLN A 162 13.76 -15.65 2.36
CA GLN A 162 13.11 -14.51 3.02
C GLN A 162 13.92 -13.98 4.20
N LEU A 163 14.58 -14.85 4.97
CA LEU A 163 15.51 -14.45 6.03
C LEU A 163 16.69 -13.65 5.46
N ASN A 164 17.32 -14.15 4.40
CA ASN A 164 18.42 -13.46 3.73
C ASN A 164 17.99 -12.07 3.22
N ILE A 165 16.78 -11.98 2.64
CA ILE A 165 16.22 -10.71 2.16
C ILE A 165 15.93 -9.79 3.35
N LEU A 166 15.37 -10.29 4.45
CA LEU A 166 15.11 -9.52 5.66
C LEU A 166 16.40 -8.90 6.23
N TYR A 167 17.43 -9.70 6.43
CA TYR A 167 18.70 -9.21 6.99
C TYR A 167 19.43 -8.26 6.04
N LYS A 168 19.41 -8.54 4.75
CA LYS A 168 20.07 -7.69 3.74
C LYS A 168 19.34 -6.39 3.49
N TRP A 169 18.00 -6.43 3.35
CA TRP A 169 17.20 -5.30 2.87
C TRP A 169 16.19 -4.79 3.89
N GLY A 170 16.04 -5.47 5.01
CA GLY A 170 15.20 -5.07 6.14
C GLY A 170 13.71 -5.37 5.99
N TYR A 171 13.29 -6.15 4.97
CA TYR A 171 11.93 -6.63 4.81
C TYR A 171 11.91 -7.91 3.97
N PRO A 172 11.19 -8.99 4.38
CA PRO A 172 11.32 -10.30 3.74
C PRO A 172 10.59 -10.43 2.40
N TYR A 173 9.59 -9.58 2.13
CA TYR A 173 8.71 -9.71 0.95
C TYR A 173 8.99 -8.63 -0.10
N ILE A 174 10.25 -8.40 -0.43
CA ILE A 174 10.74 -7.52 -1.50
C ILE A 174 11.68 -8.29 -2.42
N MET A 175 12.22 -7.65 -3.44
CA MET A 175 13.12 -8.25 -4.43
C MET A 175 12.45 -9.44 -5.14
N SER A 176 13.02 -10.65 -5.04
CA SER A 176 12.44 -11.87 -5.65
C SER A 176 11.11 -12.30 -5.02
N GLU A 177 10.89 -11.95 -3.75
CA GLU A 177 9.65 -12.23 -3.02
C GLU A 177 8.58 -11.15 -3.20
N PHE A 178 8.88 -10.11 -3.99
CA PHE A 178 7.95 -9.00 -4.20
C PHE A 178 6.73 -9.44 -5.02
N ASN A 179 5.55 -9.13 -4.48
CA ASN A 179 4.28 -9.37 -5.13
C ASN A 179 3.37 -8.16 -4.94
N PHE A 180 3.12 -7.40 -6.03
CA PHE A 180 2.31 -6.19 -5.97
C PHE A 180 0.84 -6.54 -5.69
N HIS A 181 0.29 -5.92 -4.66
CA HIS A 181 -1.11 -6.06 -4.27
C HIS A 181 -1.62 -4.80 -3.57
N MET A 182 -2.93 -4.59 -3.61
CA MET A 182 -3.63 -3.53 -2.88
C MET A 182 -4.56 -4.20 -1.86
N THR A 183 -4.19 -4.12 -0.58
CA THR A 183 -4.92 -4.78 0.52
C THR A 183 -6.32 -4.19 0.68
N LEU A 184 -7.31 -5.05 0.87
CA LEU A 184 -8.69 -4.68 1.19
C LEU A 184 -9.04 -5.00 2.64
N ALA A 185 -8.49 -6.07 3.19
CA ALA A 185 -8.73 -6.46 4.58
C ALA A 185 -7.56 -7.28 5.09
N SER A 186 -7.22 -7.14 6.37
CA SER A 186 -6.15 -7.87 7.07
C SER A 186 -6.74 -8.66 8.23
N GLU A 187 -6.11 -9.78 8.55
CA GLU A 187 -6.50 -10.66 9.68
C GLU A 187 -7.96 -11.12 9.62
N VAL A 188 -8.37 -11.59 8.45
CA VAL A 188 -9.75 -12.02 8.22
C VAL A 188 -10.08 -13.28 9.00
N THR A 189 -10.92 -13.13 10.01
CA THR A 189 -11.50 -14.20 10.79
C THR A 189 -12.99 -14.36 10.46
N GLY A 190 -13.42 -15.55 10.06
CA GLY A 190 -14.81 -15.88 9.77
C GLY A 190 -15.32 -15.45 8.38
N ASN A 191 -16.58 -15.83 8.08
CA ASN A 191 -17.16 -15.72 6.75
C ASN A 191 -17.91 -14.40 6.48
N LYS A 192 -18.19 -13.59 7.50
CA LYS A 192 -19.05 -12.39 7.33
C LYS A 192 -18.44 -11.35 6.39
N LEU A 193 -17.14 -11.08 6.51
CA LEU A 193 -16.46 -10.17 5.59
C LEU A 193 -16.42 -10.73 4.15
N TYR A 194 -16.29 -12.04 4.00
CA TYR A 194 -16.27 -12.68 2.68
C TYR A 194 -17.51 -12.33 1.84
N LEU A 195 -18.68 -12.24 2.45
CA LEU A 195 -19.92 -11.81 1.78
C LEU A 195 -19.83 -10.37 1.27
N GLU A 196 -19.26 -9.46 2.07
CA GLU A 196 -19.05 -8.08 1.63
C GLU A 196 -18.01 -8.00 0.48
N LEU A 197 -16.92 -8.77 0.58
CA LEU A 197 -15.93 -8.84 -0.48
C LEU A 197 -16.47 -9.44 -1.78
N LYS A 198 -17.40 -10.39 -1.71
CA LYS A 198 -18.12 -10.91 -2.88
C LYS A 198 -18.94 -9.83 -3.59
N LYS A 199 -19.56 -8.92 -2.83
CA LYS A 199 -20.26 -7.76 -3.42
C LYS A 199 -19.28 -6.84 -4.15
N ILE A 200 -18.10 -6.58 -3.55
CA ILE A 200 -17.03 -5.79 -4.17
C ILE A 200 -16.51 -6.47 -5.44
N GLU A 201 -16.32 -7.79 -5.41
CA GLU A 201 -15.86 -8.55 -6.57
C GLU A 201 -16.84 -8.47 -7.76
N ARG A 202 -18.15 -8.52 -7.50
CA ARG A 202 -19.19 -8.37 -8.53
C ARG A 202 -19.19 -6.98 -9.17
N ASN A 203 -18.78 -5.96 -8.42
CA ASN A 203 -18.75 -4.57 -8.84
C ASN A 203 -17.32 -4.07 -9.18
N LYS A 204 -16.34 -4.96 -9.27
CA LYS A 204 -14.94 -4.58 -9.44
C LYS A 204 -14.67 -3.78 -10.73
N GLU A 205 -15.41 -4.05 -11.79
CA GLU A 205 -15.23 -3.33 -13.05
C GLU A 205 -15.55 -1.84 -12.87
N ILE A 206 -16.58 -1.50 -12.08
CA ILE A 206 -16.93 -0.10 -11.77
C ILE A 206 -15.83 0.56 -10.94
N ILE A 207 -15.24 -0.20 -10.00
CA ILE A 207 -14.18 0.31 -9.09
C ILE A 207 -12.85 0.49 -9.83
N LEU A 208 -12.57 -0.36 -10.83
CA LEU A 208 -11.26 -0.48 -11.48
C LEU A 208 -11.23 0.08 -12.91
N ASN A 209 -12.34 0.58 -13.44
CA ASN A 209 -12.49 0.96 -14.87
C ASN A 209 -11.49 2.03 -15.32
N GLU A 210 -11.10 2.95 -14.43
CA GLU A 210 -10.22 4.09 -14.75
C GLU A 210 -8.73 3.77 -14.56
N ILE A 211 -8.40 2.57 -14.04
CA ILE A 211 -7.03 2.22 -13.69
C ILE A 211 -6.38 1.44 -14.81
N ASN A 212 -5.89 2.16 -15.78
CA ASN A 212 -5.18 1.57 -16.90
C ASN A 212 -3.67 1.73 -16.78
N ASN A 213 -3.18 2.81 -16.17
CA ASN A 213 -1.77 3.17 -16.17
C ASN A 213 -1.19 3.28 -14.76
N PHE A 214 0.02 2.79 -14.62
CA PHE A 214 0.91 3.12 -13.52
C PHE A 214 1.75 4.32 -13.95
N ASP A 215 1.44 5.49 -13.44
CA ASP A 215 2.02 6.76 -13.88
C ASP A 215 2.71 7.56 -12.79
N LYS A 216 2.47 7.23 -11.50
CA LYS A 216 3.02 7.95 -10.35
C LYS A 216 3.42 7.02 -9.22
N ILE A 217 4.40 7.47 -8.45
CA ILE A 217 4.75 6.92 -7.14
C ILE A 217 4.60 8.00 -6.08
N TYR A 218 4.29 7.57 -4.87
CA TYR A 218 3.96 8.45 -3.75
C TYR A 218 4.88 8.18 -2.57
N ILE A 219 5.32 9.23 -1.87
CA ILE A 219 5.95 9.11 -0.56
C ILE A 219 4.91 9.39 0.50
N PHE A 220 4.71 8.41 1.36
CA PHE A 220 3.85 8.51 2.52
C PHE A 220 4.69 8.62 3.80
N GLY A 221 4.21 9.43 4.75
CA GLY A 221 4.79 9.55 6.08
C GLY A 221 3.81 9.16 7.17
N GLU A 222 4.30 8.46 8.19
CA GLU A 222 3.51 8.13 9.37
C GLU A 222 3.50 9.33 10.32
N ASN A 223 2.33 9.93 10.51
CA ASN A 223 2.12 11.07 11.39
C ASN A 223 2.09 10.66 12.89
N GLN A 224 1.95 11.65 13.78
CA GLN A 224 1.93 11.43 15.23
C GLN A 224 0.77 10.54 15.72
N LYS A 225 -0.32 10.42 14.93
CA LYS A 225 -1.46 9.54 15.23
C LYS A 225 -1.25 8.11 14.70
N GLY A 226 -0.07 7.80 14.12
CA GLY A 226 0.23 6.50 13.52
C GLY A 226 -0.45 6.26 12.17
N MET A 227 -1.03 7.30 11.55
CA MET A 227 -1.66 7.24 10.24
C MET A 227 -0.68 7.68 9.16
N PHE A 228 -0.69 6.97 8.03
CA PHE A 228 0.12 7.33 6.86
C PHE A 228 -0.65 8.33 6.00
N GLU A 229 0.01 9.42 5.65
CA GLU A 229 -0.52 10.47 4.78
C GLU A 229 0.47 10.76 3.64
N ASN A 230 -0.05 11.18 2.49
CA ASN A 230 0.77 11.57 1.35
C ASN A 230 1.59 12.80 1.67
N LEU A 231 2.88 12.76 1.35
CA LEU A 231 3.81 13.89 1.52
C LEU A 231 4.17 14.50 0.18
N GLU A 232 4.38 13.64 -0.83
CA GLU A 232 4.82 14.05 -2.15
C GLU A 232 4.50 12.93 -3.17
N ASN A 233 4.41 13.29 -4.45
CA ASN A 233 4.26 12.32 -5.52
C ASN A 233 5.13 12.70 -6.72
N PHE A 234 5.55 11.70 -7.48
CA PHE A 234 6.42 11.85 -8.63
C PHE A 234 5.88 11.08 -9.82
N SER A 235 5.72 11.78 -10.93
CA SER A 235 5.32 11.17 -12.20
C SER A 235 6.46 10.36 -12.79
N LEU A 236 6.12 9.22 -13.40
CA LEU A 236 6.99 8.53 -14.32
C LEU A 236 7.04 9.30 -15.65
N SER A 237 8.15 9.15 -16.40
CA SER A 237 8.32 9.80 -17.71
C SER A 237 7.39 9.23 -18.77
#